data_c52dcfa3f36c4750a8f51f6d248fe194
#
_entry.id   c52dcfa3f36c4750a8f51f6d248fe194
#
_cell.length_a   1.000
_cell.length_b   1.000
_cell.length_c   1.000
_cell.angle_alpha   90.00
_cell.angle_beta   90.00
_cell.angle_gamma   90.00
#
_symmetry.space_group_name_H-M   'P 1'
#
loop_
_entity.id
_entity.type
_entity.pdbx_description
1 polymer ?
#
loop_
_entity_poly.entity_id
_entity_poly.type
_entity_poly.pdbx_seq_one_letter_code
_entity_poly.pdbx_strand_id
1 'polypeptide(L)'
;MSVVMILWSLISITVLIVVSVKVYQKLTCGICRSSAHMVGKVVIVTGANSGLGFETAKDLANRGARVIMACRSVNRAAAAKELIIKETGNKDVHVQQLDLKSLRSIRDFCEHIKKTESRLDVLINNAGAGGLGNCTTEDGLHIGMQVNYFAQFLLTCQLVPLLKKSAPSRIVSVSSVIHKYGEVDFDNLNMEKYWSDYQVYANSKLFINLMTLELSERLKGTGVTANALHPGVAATNLFRNIPNTFIRQLVESILGFMFQTPWEASQTSIYLAVSPEVAEVSGKYFSDCRQKEASKLSQNYELAKKLWIESEKLVKYSFPEN
;
A
#
# COMPACT_ATOMS: atom_id res chain seq x y z
N MET A 1 49.66 7.56 -13.28
CA MET A 1 48.80 7.29 -12.10
C MET A 1 48.67 5.77 -12.00
N SER A 2 49.03 5.18 -10.85
CA SER A 2 49.00 3.72 -10.72
C SER A 2 47.55 3.20 -10.73
N VAL A 3 47.34 1.99 -11.27
CA VAL A 3 46.00 1.33 -11.26
C VAL A 3 45.36 1.34 -9.87
N VAL A 4 46.20 1.20 -8.83
CA VAL A 4 45.77 1.27 -7.41
C VAL A 4 45.17 2.64 -7.07
N MET A 5 45.75 3.75 -7.50
CA MET A 5 45.20 5.09 -7.25
C MET A 5 43.86 5.31 -7.96
N ILE A 6 43.72 4.79 -9.18
CA ILE A 6 42.44 4.87 -9.91
C ILE A 6 41.36 4.08 -9.18
N LEU A 7 41.67 2.86 -8.73
CA LEU A 7 40.74 2.04 -7.95
C LEU A 7 40.30 2.72 -6.64
N TRP A 8 41.26 3.27 -5.87
CA TRP A 8 40.94 4.01 -4.64
C TRP A 8 40.08 5.25 -4.91
N SER A 9 40.38 5.99 -5.99
CA SER A 9 39.54 7.14 -6.39
C SER A 9 38.12 6.74 -6.76
N LEU A 10 37.95 5.66 -7.51
CA LEU A 10 36.62 5.14 -7.88
C LEU A 10 35.84 4.67 -6.63
N ILE A 11 36.47 3.96 -5.72
CA ILE A 11 35.86 3.53 -4.46
C ILE A 11 35.42 4.76 -3.65
N SER A 12 36.30 5.75 -3.49
CA SER A 12 36.01 6.97 -2.73
C SER A 12 34.84 7.77 -3.33
N ILE A 13 34.79 7.91 -4.65
CA ILE A 13 33.69 8.58 -5.37
C ILE A 13 32.38 7.81 -5.15
N THR A 14 32.41 6.48 -5.28
CA THR A 14 31.23 5.63 -5.05
C THR A 14 30.71 5.78 -3.63
N VAL A 15 31.58 5.73 -2.63
CA VAL A 15 31.21 5.92 -1.21
C VAL A 15 30.61 7.33 -1.01
N LEU A 16 31.21 8.37 -1.58
CA LEU A 16 30.70 9.74 -1.48
C LEU A 16 29.30 9.87 -2.07
N ILE A 17 29.06 9.28 -3.24
CA ILE A 17 27.74 9.27 -3.90
C ILE A 17 26.73 8.56 -3.00
N VAL A 18 27.04 7.37 -2.50
CA VAL A 18 26.15 6.59 -1.63
C VAL A 18 25.80 7.36 -0.36
N VAL A 19 26.80 7.96 0.30
CA VAL A 19 26.58 8.78 1.50
C VAL A 19 25.73 10.01 1.17
N SER A 20 26.01 10.70 0.08
CA SER A 20 25.26 11.89 -0.34
C SER A 20 23.79 11.56 -0.63
N VAL A 21 23.52 10.44 -1.31
CA VAL A 21 22.17 9.94 -1.58
C VAL A 21 21.45 9.63 -0.25
N LYS A 22 22.13 8.98 0.69
CA LYS A 22 21.55 8.65 2.00
C LYS A 22 21.23 9.90 2.81
N VAL A 23 22.15 10.86 2.87
CA VAL A 23 21.91 12.15 3.53
C VAL A 23 20.73 12.87 2.88
N TYR A 24 20.68 12.94 1.56
CA TYR A 24 19.55 13.52 0.84
C TYR A 24 18.23 12.85 1.19
N GLN A 25 18.18 11.51 1.18
CA GLN A 25 16.97 10.75 1.56
C GLN A 25 16.52 11.06 3.00
N LYS A 26 17.48 11.13 3.94
CA LYS A 26 17.18 11.48 5.35
C LYS A 26 16.64 12.89 5.50
N LEU A 27 17.18 13.86 4.74
CA LEU A 27 16.76 15.26 4.79
C LEU A 27 15.40 15.48 4.10
N THR A 28 15.06 14.66 3.11
CA THR A 28 13.83 14.80 2.31
C THR A 28 12.71 13.87 2.76
N CYS A 29 13.01 12.85 3.56
CA CYS A 29 12.02 11.92 4.09
C CYS A 29 10.94 12.66 4.90
N GLY A 30 9.71 12.55 4.44
CA GLY A 30 8.57 13.09 5.16
C GLY A 30 8.25 12.26 6.39
N ILE A 31 8.12 12.91 7.53
CA ILE A 31 7.71 12.29 8.80
C ILE A 31 6.37 12.87 9.23
N CYS A 32 5.43 11.99 9.59
CA CYS A 32 4.15 12.39 10.16
C CYS A 32 4.35 13.02 11.53
N ARG A 33 4.11 14.31 11.64
CA ARG A 33 4.24 15.07 12.91
C ARG A 33 2.92 15.27 13.63
N SER A 34 1.84 14.67 13.13
CA SER A 34 0.51 14.78 13.75
C SER A 34 0.49 14.05 15.11
N SER A 35 0.02 14.74 16.13
CA SER A 35 -0.23 14.18 17.47
C SER A 35 -1.64 13.61 17.63
N ALA A 36 -2.42 13.49 16.55
CA ALA A 36 -3.79 13.01 16.60
C ALA A 36 -3.90 11.64 17.26
N HIS A 37 -4.81 11.52 18.21
CA HIS A 37 -5.18 10.26 18.84
C HIS A 37 -6.23 9.54 18.03
N MET A 38 -6.25 8.21 18.15
CA MET A 38 -7.17 7.33 17.42
C MET A 38 -8.06 6.50 18.38
N VAL A 39 -8.19 6.93 19.61
CA VAL A 39 -9.06 6.26 20.61
C VAL A 39 -10.50 6.21 20.09
N GLY A 40 -11.11 5.02 20.15
CA GLY A 40 -12.45 4.76 19.64
C GLY A 40 -12.58 4.68 18.12
N LYS A 41 -11.46 4.74 17.40
CA LYS A 41 -11.40 4.58 15.94
C LYS A 41 -11.03 3.17 15.55
N VAL A 42 -11.67 2.63 14.52
CA VAL A 42 -11.40 1.30 13.96
C VAL A 42 -10.62 1.45 12.67
N VAL A 43 -9.50 0.75 12.58
CA VAL A 43 -8.60 0.80 11.42
C VAL A 43 -8.32 -0.60 10.89
N ILE A 44 -8.44 -0.79 9.59
CA ILE A 44 -8.00 -2.01 8.90
C ILE A 44 -6.69 -1.71 8.17
N VAL A 45 -5.67 -2.57 8.37
CA VAL A 45 -4.40 -2.50 7.63
C VAL A 45 -4.16 -3.83 6.94
N THR A 46 -4.14 -3.83 5.60
CA THR A 46 -3.83 -5.05 4.84
C THR A 46 -2.32 -5.31 4.81
N GLY A 47 -1.90 -6.58 4.97
CA GLY A 47 -0.49 -6.94 4.99
C GLY A 47 0.27 -6.43 6.22
N ALA A 48 -0.41 -6.28 7.35
CA ALA A 48 0.12 -5.69 8.58
C ALA A 48 1.12 -6.57 9.37
N ASN A 49 1.46 -7.75 8.87
CA ASN A 49 2.35 -8.68 9.58
C ASN A 49 3.85 -8.46 9.32
N SER A 50 4.23 -7.49 8.51
CA SER A 50 5.64 -7.16 8.21
C SER A 50 5.79 -5.80 7.51
N GLY A 51 7.02 -5.27 7.54
CA GLY A 51 7.40 -4.08 6.75
C GLY A 51 6.54 -2.85 7.06
N LEU A 52 6.14 -2.14 6.01
CA LEU A 52 5.37 -0.90 6.11
C LEU A 52 4.03 -1.10 6.84
N GLY A 53 3.34 -2.19 6.54
CA GLY A 53 2.05 -2.50 7.15
C GLY A 53 2.16 -2.74 8.65
N PHE A 54 3.25 -3.39 9.11
CA PHE A 54 3.52 -3.59 10.53
C PHE A 54 3.79 -2.26 11.24
N GLU A 55 4.68 -1.42 10.69
CA GLU A 55 4.99 -0.12 11.30
C GLU A 55 3.76 0.82 11.30
N THR A 56 2.95 0.78 10.24
CA THR A 56 1.69 1.52 10.17
C THR A 56 0.70 1.05 11.25
N ALA A 57 0.50 -0.27 11.38
CA ALA A 57 -0.39 -0.85 12.37
C ALA A 57 0.08 -0.55 13.81
N LYS A 58 1.40 -0.60 14.04
CA LYS A 58 2.01 -0.29 15.33
C LYS A 58 1.81 1.19 15.72
N ASP A 59 2.04 2.13 14.81
CA ASP A 59 1.82 3.55 15.07
C ASP A 59 0.36 3.83 15.41
N LEU A 60 -0.58 3.30 14.62
CA LEU A 60 -2.01 3.48 14.85
C LEU A 60 -2.47 2.83 16.18
N ALA A 61 -1.92 1.67 16.53
CA ALA A 61 -2.15 1.06 17.84
C ALA A 61 -1.60 1.94 18.98
N ASN A 62 -0.39 2.50 18.82
CA ASN A 62 0.19 3.43 19.78
C ASN A 62 -0.64 4.70 19.99
N ARG A 63 -1.40 5.12 18.97
CA ARG A 63 -2.38 6.22 19.06
C ARG A 63 -3.70 5.82 19.68
N GLY A 64 -3.88 4.56 20.09
CA GLY A 64 -5.07 4.04 20.76
C GLY A 64 -6.18 3.54 19.82
N ALA A 65 -5.88 3.29 18.53
CA ALA A 65 -6.85 2.71 17.61
C ALA A 65 -7.14 1.24 17.93
N ARG A 66 -8.38 0.79 17.64
CA ARG A 66 -8.68 -0.61 17.41
C ARG A 66 -8.14 -0.99 16.03
N VAL A 67 -7.11 -1.84 15.99
CA VAL A 67 -6.40 -2.19 14.74
C VAL A 67 -6.75 -3.62 14.32
N ILE A 68 -7.26 -3.76 13.10
CA ILE A 68 -7.52 -5.04 12.45
C ILE A 68 -6.42 -5.30 11.42
N MET A 69 -5.55 -6.23 11.75
CA MET A 69 -4.45 -6.70 10.91
C MET A 69 -4.99 -7.73 9.90
N ALA A 70 -5.29 -7.29 8.69
CA ALA A 70 -5.82 -8.14 7.61
C ALA A 70 -4.67 -8.83 6.86
N CYS A 71 -4.45 -10.13 7.12
CA CYS A 71 -3.26 -10.85 6.66
C CYS A 71 -3.58 -12.26 6.16
N ARG A 72 -2.84 -12.71 5.14
CA ARG A 72 -2.99 -14.09 4.60
C ARG A 72 -2.56 -15.16 5.61
N SER A 73 -1.42 -14.97 6.26
CA SER A 73 -0.87 -15.92 7.24
C SER A 73 -1.24 -15.50 8.65
N VAL A 74 -2.21 -16.18 9.25
CA VAL A 74 -2.68 -15.93 10.62
C VAL A 74 -1.54 -16.11 11.63
N ASN A 75 -0.72 -17.15 11.48
CA ASN A 75 0.39 -17.42 12.41
C ASN A 75 1.44 -16.29 12.44
N ARG A 76 1.84 -15.79 11.26
CA ARG A 76 2.77 -14.65 11.18
C ARG A 76 2.14 -13.36 11.69
N ALA A 77 0.85 -13.18 11.46
CA ALA A 77 0.13 -12.02 11.94
C ALA A 77 -0.07 -12.06 13.47
N ALA A 78 -0.29 -13.24 14.06
CA ALA A 78 -0.36 -13.42 15.50
C ALA A 78 0.96 -13.05 16.19
N ALA A 79 2.09 -13.51 15.67
CA ALA A 79 3.40 -13.11 16.20
C ALA A 79 3.64 -11.59 16.09
N ALA A 80 3.26 -10.98 14.98
CA ALA A 80 3.36 -9.53 14.80
C ALA A 80 2.43 -8.75 15.74
N LYS A 81 1.21 -9.24 15.96
CA LYS A 81 0.26 -8.68 16.92
C LYS A 81 0.85 -8.63 18.34
N GLU A 82 1.43 -9.75 18.82
CA GLU A 82 2.04 -9.79 20.15
C GLU A 82 3.18 -8.76 20.31
N LEU A 83 3.98 -8.54 19.24
CA LEU A 83 5.00 -7.49 19.24
C LEU A 83 4.37 -6.10 19.33
N ILE A 84 3.32 -5.82 18.56
CA ILE A 84 2.61 -4.52 18.62
C ILE A 84 2.06 -4.29 20.03
N ILE A 85 1.37 -5.28 20.61
CA ILE A 85 0.83 -5.18 21.97
C ILE A 85 1.95 -4.92 22.99
N LYS A 86 3.05 -5.65 22.88
CA LYS A 86 4.22 -5.49 23.77
C LYS A 86 4.82 -4.08 23.69
N GLU A 87 4.96 -3.54 22.47
CA GLU A 87 5.62 -2.25 22.25
C GLU A 87 4.71 -1.04 22.53
N THR A 88 3.40 -1.20 22.33
CA THR A 88 2.43 -0.08 22.45
C THR A 88 1.59 -0.11 23.73
N GLY A 89 1.49 -1.27 24.38
CA GLY A 89 0.56 -1.49 25.48
C GLY A 89 -0.91 -1.62 25.05
N ASN A 90 -1.24 -1.36 23.80
CA ASN A 90 -2.59 -1.43 23.29
C ASN A 90 -2.99 -2.88 22.99
N LYS A 91 -3.98 -3.40 23.73
CA LYS A 91 -4.48 -4.76 23.56
C LYS A 91 -5.58 -4.88 22.49
N ASP A 92 -6.09 -3.77 21.98
CA ASP A 92 -7.16 -3.75 20.97
C ASP A 92 -6.60 -3.90 19.55
N VAL A 93 -5.76 -4.92 19.37
CA VAL A 93 -5.15 -5.33 18.10
C VAL A 93 -5.64 -6.73 17.76
N HIS A 94 -6.22 -6.89 16.59
CA HIS A 94 -6.87 -8.12 16.16
C HIS A 94 -6.29 -8.61 14.83
N VAL A 95 -6.23 -9.93 14.65
CA VAL A 95 -5.84 -10.55 13.40
C VAL A 95 -7.08 -11.11 12.72
N GLN A 96 -7.28 -10.74 11.45
CA GLN A 96 -8.33 -11.31 10.61
C GLN A 96 -7.71 -11.84 9.32
N GLN A 97 -8.05 -13.07 8.95
CA GLN A 97 -7.54 -13.68 7.72
C GLN A 97 -8.06 -12.96 6.49
N LEU A 98 -7.16 -12.64 5.56
CA LEU A 98 -7.46 -12.04 4.25
C LEU A 98 -6.43 -12.53 3.23
N ASP A 99 -6.86 -13.32 2.25
CA ASP A 99 -6.02 -13.69 1.10
C ASP A 99 -6.47 -12.94 -0.16
N LEU A 100 -5.63 -12.02 -0.61
CA LEU A 100 -5.89 -11.23 -1.82
C LEU A 100 -5.81 -12.04 -3.12
N LYS A 101 -5.38 -13.31 -3.05
CA LYS A 101 -5.40 -14.22 -4.18
C LYS A 101 -6.77 -14.86 -4.42
N SER A 102 -7.75 -14.62 -3.53
CA SER A 102 -9.08 -15.21 -3.60
C SER A 102 -10.14 -14.12 -3.38
N LEU A 103 -10.95 -13.84 -4.40
CA LEU A 103 -12.08 -12.92 -4.29
C LEU A 103 -13.13 -13.42 -3.28
N ARG A 104 -13.23 -14.74 -3.10
CA ARG A 104 -14.06 -15.35 -2.05
C ARG A 104 -13.56 -14.96 -0.66
N SER A 105 -12.26 -15.11 -0.40
CA SER A 105 -11.67 -14.69 0.88
C SER A 105 -11.93 -13.22 1.20
N ILE A 106 -11.94 -12.35 0.19
CA ILE A 106 -12.25 -10.93 0.35
C ILE A 106 -13.71 -10.74 0.76
N ARG A 107 -14.64 -11.43 0.10
CA ARG A 107 -16.06 -11.36 0.43
C ARG A 107 -16.34 -11.84 1.85
N ASP A 108 -15.78 -12.99 2.21
CA ASP A 108 -15.91 -13.59 3.56
C ASP A 108 -15.35 -12.64 4.63
N PHE A 109 -14.19 -12.03 4.36
CA PHE A 109 -13.60 -11.01 5.22
C PHE A 109 -14.51 -9.80 5.39
N CYS A 110 -15.01 -9.23 4.30
CA CYS A 110 -15.88 -8.05 4.34
C CYS A 110 -17.21 -8.33 5.07
N GLU A 111 -17.78 -9.51 4.88
CA GLU A 111 -18.97 -9.92 5.62
C GLU A 111 -18.71 -10.05 7.13
N HIS A 112 -17.57 -10.65 7.49
CA HIS A 112 -17.16 -10.74 8.88
C HIS A 112 -17.01 -9.35 9.50
N ILE A 113 -16.27 -8.44 8.84
CA ILE A 113 -16.09 -7.07 9.32
C ILE A 113 -17.42 -6.35 9.49
N LYS A 114 -18.32 -6.43 8.51
CA LYS A 114 -19.65 -5.79 8.58
C LYS A 114 -20.53 -6.34 9.70
N LYS A 115 -20.30 -7.61 10.13
CA LYS A 115 -21.03 -8.24 11.24
C LYS A 115 -20.43 -7.91 12.60
N THR A 116 -19.12 -7.76 12.71
CA THR A 116 -18.41 -7.61 13.98
C THR A 116 -18.08 -6.17 14.34
N GLU A 117 -17.93 -5.30 13.34
CA GLU A 117 -17.56 -3.91 13.57
C GLU A 117 -18.72 -2.97 13.28
N SER A 118 -19.01 -2.09 14.23
CA SER A 118 -20.07 -1.07 14.09
C SER A 118 -19.61 0.13 13.27
N ARG A 119 -18.30 0.31 13.11
CA ARG A 119 -17.65 1.41 12.40
C ARG A 119 -16.34 0.98 11.73
N LEU A 120 -15.92 1.75 10.73
CA LEU A 120 -14.60 1.68 10.12
C LEU A 120 -14.15 3.10 9.76
N ASP A 121 -13.14 3.61 10.45
CA ASP A 121 -12.68 4.99 10.28
C ASP A 121 -11.57 5.11 9.25
N VAL A 122 -10.70 4.09 9.15
CA VAL A 122 -9.59 4.09 8.17
C VAL A 122 -9.41 2.71 7.57
N LEU A 123 -9.40 2.65 6.25
CA LEU A 123 -8.98 1.49 5.47
C LEU A 123 -7.63 1.78 4.82
N ILE A 124 -6.62 0.97 5.16
CA ILE A 124 -5.28 1.08 4.55
C ILE A 124 -5.02 -0.14 3.66
N ASN A 125 -5.14 0.06 2.36
CA ASN A 125 -4.78 -0.89 1.31
C ASN A 125 -3.26 -0.88 1.14
N ASN A 126 -2.54 -1.54 2.07
CA ASN A 126 -1.08 -1.56 2.08
C ASN A 126 -0.50 -2.81 1.40
N ALA A 127 -1.19 -3.94 1.47
CA ALA A 127 -0.68 -5.19 0.91
C ALA A 127 -0.39 -5.09 -0.60
N GLY A 128 0.74 -5.61 -1.01
CA GLY A 128 1.14 -5.67 -2.42
C GLY A 128 2.46 -6.42 -2.55
N ALA A 129 2.72 -6.96 -3.72
CA ALA A 129 3.96 -7.67 -4.02
C ALA A 129 4.36 -7.52 -5.49
N GLY A 130 5.65 -7.45 -5.74
CA GLY A 130 6.25 -7.61 -7.07
C GLY A 130 6.72 -9.04 -7.28
N GLY A 131 6.98 -9.44 -8.54
CA GLY A 131 7.59 -10.74 -8.84
C GLY A 131 6.74 -11.94 -8.45
N LEU A 132 5.43 -11.88 -8.65
CA LEU A 132 4.51 -12.97 -8.33
C LEU A 132 4.48 -14.06 -9.42
N GLY A 133 5.16 -13.82 -10.53
CA GLY A 133 5.20 -14.73 -11.67
C GLY A 133 3.93 -14.68 -12.53
N ASN A 134 3.94 -15.49 -13.58
CA ASN A 134 2.82 -15.61 -14.50
C ASN A 134 1.94 -16.81 -14.12
N CYS A 135 0.96 -16.57 -13.29
CA CYS A 135 -0.07 -17.57 -13.02
C CYS A 135 -1.43 -16.92 -12.87
N THR A 136 -2.45 -17.67 -13.23
CA THR A 136 -3.86 -17.30 -13.06
C THR A 136 -4.35 -17.85 -11.74
N THR A 137 -5.11 -17.07 -11.01
CA THR A 137 -5.74 -17.45 -9.74
C THR A 137 -6.99 -18.30 -10.00
N GLU A 138 -7.60 -18.85 -8.95
CA GLU A 138 -8.89 -19.55 -9.01
C GLU A 138 -10.04 -18.66 -9.56
N ASP A 139 -9.87 -17.34 -9.47
CA ASP A 139 -10.86 -16.36 -9.96
C ASP A 139 -10.70 -16.03 -11.45
N GLY A 140 -9.73 -16.64 -12.15
CA GLY A 140 -9.42 -16.36 -13.55
C GLY A 140 -8.61 -15.09 -13.77
N LEU A 141 -8.03 -14.50 -12.73
CA LEU A 141 -7.27 -13.27 -12.81
C LEU A 141 -5.76 -13.52 -12.73
N HIS A 142 -4.96 -12.72 -13.46
CA HIS A 142 -3.51 -12.74 -13.32
C HIS A 142 -3.13 -12.39 -11.88
N ILE A 143 -2.32 -13.24 -11.24
CA ILE A 143 -2.02 -13.16 -9.80
C ILE A 143 -1.49 -11.79 -9.37
N GLY A 144 -0.62 -11.17 -10.17
CA GLY A 144 -0.06 -9.85 -9.85
C GLY A 144 -1.11 -8.75 -9.93
N MET A 145 -2.00 -8.78 -10.93
CA MET A 145 -3.10 -7.83 -11.08
C MET A 145 -4.15 -8.03 -9.98
N GLN A 146 -4.48 -9.27 -9.66
CA GLN A 146 -5.44 -9.55 -8.61
C GLN A 146 -4.94 -9.08 -7.24
N VAL A 147 -3.75 -9.51 -6.82
CA VAL A 147 -3.21 -9.16 -5.49
C VAL A 147 -3.00 -7.66 -5.32
N ASN A 148 -2.46 -6.98 -6.35
CA ASN A 148 -2.08 -5.57 -6.22
C ASN A 148 -3.21 -4.60 -6.53
N TYR A 149 -4.24 -4.99 -7.28
CA TYR A 149 -5.29 -4.08 -7.71
C TYR A 149 -6.70 -4.63 -7.52
N PHE A 150 -7.13 -5.69 -8.26
CA PHE A 150 -8.53 -6.14 -8.28
C PHE A 150 -9.05 -6.54 -6.89
N ALA A 151 -8.21 -7.16 -6.07
CA ALA A 151 -8.53 -7.50 -4.70
C ALA A 151 -8.74 -6.28 -3.81
N GLN A 152 -7.88 -5.28 -3.95
CA GLN A 152 -8.01 -4.02 -3.20
C GLN A 152 -9.25 -3.22 -3.66
N PHE A 153 -9.54 -3.25 -4.97
CA PHE A 153 -10.75 -2.67 -5.53
C PHE A 153 -12.00 -3.29 -4.88
N LEU A 154 -12.13 -4.63 -4.92
CA LEU A 154 -13.27 -5.33 -4.34
C LEU A 154 -13.41 -5.09 -2.84
N LEU A 155 -12.29 -5.20 -2.09
CA LEU A 155 -12.25 -4.96 -0.65
C LEU A 155 -12.76 -3.56 -0.31
N THR A 156 -12.24 -2.56 -1.02
CA THR A 156 -12.62 -1.16 -0.81
C THR A 156 -14.10 -0.95 -1.10
N CYS A 157 -14.57 -1.38 -2.27
CA CYS A 157 -15.97 -1.22 -2.67
C CYS A 157 -16.94 -1.87 -1.67
N GLN A 158 -16.62 -3.05 -1.16
CA GLN A 158 -17.48 -3.73 -0.19
C GLN A 158 -17.49 -3.10 1.21
N LEU A 159 -16.42 -2.38 1.60
CA LEU A 159 -16.34 -1.71 2.89
C LEU A 159 -16.81 -0.24 2.86
N VAL A 160 -17.02 0.35 1.68
CA VAL A 160 -17.54 1.73 1.54
C VAL A 160 -18.81 1.98 2.34
N PRO A 161 -19.83 1.10 2.38
CA PRO A 161 -21.01 1.37 3.19
C PRO A 161 -20.71 1.57 4.68
N LEU A 162 -19.77 0.79 5.23
CA LEU A 162 -19.35 0.94 6.62
C LEU A 162 -18.52 2.21 6.83
N LEU A 163 -17.64 2.56 5.87
CA LEU A 163 -16.89 3.82 5.88
C LEU A 163 -17.82 5.03 5.83
N LYS A 164 -18.84 5.02 4.96
CA LYS A 164 -19.87 6.09 4.89
C LYS A 164 -20.60 6.25 6.23
N LYS A 165 -21.01 5.14 6.84
CA LYS A 165 -21.66 5.14 8.18
C LYS A 165 -20.75 5.72 9.26
N SER A 166 -19.45 5.61 9.10
CA SER A 166 -18.43 6.01 10.08
C SER A 166 -17.82 7.39 9.81
N ALA A 167 -18.34 8.10 8.80
CA ALA A 167 -17.77 9.39 8.39
C ALA A 167 -17.65 10.38 9.58
N PRO A 168 -16.59 11.19 9.64
CA PRO A 168 -15.51 11.27 8.64
C PRO A 168 -14.58 10.05 8.69
N SER A 169 -14.30 9.47 7.52
CA SER A 169 -13.47 8.27 7.38
C SER A 169 -12.55 8.36 6.16
N ARG A 170 -11.54 7.48 6.10
CA ARG A 170 -10.45 7.61 5.12
C ARG A 170 -10.10 6.30 4.47
N ILE A 171 -9.81 6.34 3.18
CA ILE A 171 -9.25 5.25 2.38
C ILE A 171 -7.85 5.66 1.93
N VAL A 172 -6.85 4.86 2.31
CA VAL A 172 -5.44 5.10 2.00
C VAL A 172 -4.92 3.92 1.19
N SER A 173 -4.51 4.17 -0.05
CA SER A 173 -4.04 3.12 -0.96
C SER A 173 -2.56 3.28 -1.31
N VAL A 174 -1.77 2.22 -1.02
CA VAL A 174 -0.34 2.23 -1.28
C VAL A 174 -0.05 1.93 -2.74
N SER A 175 0.24 2.98 -3.49
CA SER A 175 0.72 2.95 -4.87
C SER A 175 2.25 2.88 -4.91
N SER A 176 2.87 3.42 -5.95
CA SER A 176 4.33 3.51 -6.12
C SER A 176 4.68 4.57 -7.16
N VAL A 177 5.90 5.10 -7.12
CA VAL A 177 6.44 5.95 -8.19
C VAL A 177 6.43 5.25 -9.55
N ILE A 178 6.48 3.91 -9.54
CA ILE A 178 6.47 3.08 -10.74
C ILE A 178 5.18 3.21 -11.58
N HIS A 179 4.08 3.74 -11.00
CA HIS A 179 2.84 4.03 -11.72
C HIS A 179 3.05 4.93 -12.95
N LYS A 180 4.14 5.72 -12.97
CA LYS A 180 4.50 6.60 -14.10
C LYS A 180 4.81 5.84 -15.38
N TYR A 181 5.15 4.55 -15.26
CA TYR A 181 5.49 3.65 -16.36
C TYR A 181 4.38 2.64 -16.64
N GLY A 182 3.24 2.77 -15.96
CA GLY A 182 2.05 1.96 -16.19
C GLY A 182 1.30 2.41 -17.43
N GLU A 183 0.58 1.48 -18.03
CA GLU A 183 -0.26 1.65 -19.21
C GLU A 183 -1.65 1.06 -18.94
N VAL A 184 -2.66 1.53 -19.68
CA VAL A 184 -4.01 0.99 -19.62
C VAL A 184 -4.38 0.47 -21.00
N ASP A 185 -4.32 -0.83 -21.15
CA ASP A 185 -4.82 -1.55 -22.32
C ASP A 185 -6.12 -2.28 -21.93
N PHE A 186 -7.26 -1.80 -22.43
CA PHE A 186 -8.56 -2.39 -22.11
C PHE A 186 -8.76 -3.78 -22.71
N ASP A 187 -8.01 -4.12 -23.76
CA ASP A 187 -8.04 -5.45 -24.36
C ASP A 187 -7.13 -6.45 -23.63
N ASN A 188 -6.38 -5.97 -22.63
CA ASN A 188 -5.43 -6.77 -21.85
C ASN A 188 -5.31 -6.32 -20.37
N LEU A 189 -6.39 -5.84 -19.77
CA LEU A 189 -6.40 -5.37 -18.37
C LEU A 189 -5.93 -6.44 -17.38
N ASN A 190 -6.23 -7.70 -17.66
CA ASN A 190 -5.84 -8.84 -16.84
C ASN A 190 -4.44 -9.39 -17.19
N MET A 191 -3.71 -8.74 -18.11
CA MET A 191 -2.36 -9.15 -18.54
C MET A 191 -2.29 -10.60 -19.07
N GLU A 192 -3.32 -11.06 -19.79
CA GLU A 192 -3.42 -12.42 -20.33
C GLU A 192 -2.64 -12.61 -21.64
N LYS A 193 -2.61 -11.57 -22.49
CA LYS A 193 -2.00 -11.67 -23.82
C LYS A 193 -0.49 -11.58 -23.78
N TYR A 194 0.04 -10.73 -22.94
CA TYR A 194 1.48 -10.54 -22.71
C TYR A 194 1.69 -9.93 -21.33
N TRP A 195 2.83 -10.22 -20.72
CA TRP A 195 3.15 -9.69 -19.40
C TRP A 195 4.66 -9.64 -19.17
N SER A 196 5.05 -8.78 -18.25
CA SER A 196 6.31 -8.82 -17.54
C SER A 196 6.03 -8.45 -16.09
N ASP A 197 6.78 -8.99 -15.14
CA ASP A 197 6.61 -8.65 -13.71
C ASP A 197 6.67 -7.14 -13.47
N TYR A 198 7.53 -6.46 -14.23
CA TYR A 198 7.64 -5.00 -14.19
C TYR A 198 6.35 -4.33 -14.65
N GLN A 199 5.83 -4.70 -15.83
CA GLN A 199 4.64 -4.07 -16.41
C GLN A 199 3.39 -4.38 -15.59
N VAL A 200 3.23 -5.62 -15.11
CA VAL A 200 2.14 -6.01 -14.19
C VAL A 200 2.16 -5.13 -12.95
N TYR A 201 3.34 -4.94 -12.35
CA TYR A 201 3.46 -4.10 -11.16
C TYR A 201 3.18 -2.63 -11.47
N ALA A 202 3.74 -2.09 -12.55
CA ALA A 202 3.54 -0.70 -12.97
C ALA A 202 2.07 -0.41 -13.27
N ASN A 203 1.39 -1.28 -14.05
CA ASN A 203 -0.03 -1.16 -14.36
C ASN A 203 -0.89 -1.23 -13.09
N SER A 204 -0.63 -2.19 -12.21
CA SER A 204 -1.38 -2.29 -10.96
C SER A 204 -1.29 -1.03 -10.10
N LYS A 205 -0.13 -0.37 -10.07
CA LYS A 205 0.08 0.87 -9.31
C LYS A 205 -0.54 2.11 -10.00
N LEU A 206 -0.59 2.14 -11.33
CA LEU A 206 -1.37 3.11 -12.07
C LEU A 206 -2.87 2.94 -11.81
N PHE A 207 -3.37 1.69 -11.83
CA PHE A 207 -4.78 1.39 -11.59
C PHE A 207 -5.23 1.77 -10.18
N ILE A 208 -4.36 1.64 -9.16
CA ILE A 208 -4.64 2.15 -7.80
C ILE A 208 -4.86 3.67 -7.82
N ASN A 209 -4.05 4.43 -8.57
CA ASN A 209 -4.22 5.87 -8.64
C ASN A 209 -5.53 6.24 -9.36
N LEU A 210 -5.84 5.58 -10.49
CA LEU A 210 -7.09 5.78 -11.23
C LEU A 210 -8.31 5.39 -10.39
N MET A 211 -8.25 4.24 -9.67
CA MET A 211 -9.29 3.85 -8.71
C MET A 211 -9.50 4.92 -7.64
N THR A 212 -8.42 5.46 -7.09
CA THR A 212 -8.48 6.50 -6.07
C THR A 212 -9.14 7.77 -6.58
N LEU A 213 -8.84 8.15 -7.83
CA LEU A 213 -9.44 9.32 -8.49
C LEU A 213 -10.95 9.13 -8.67
N GLU A 214 -11.38 8.02 -9.27
CA GLU A 214 -12.80 7.71 -9.48
C GLU A 214 -13.55 7.54 -8.15
N LEU A 215 -12.92 6.88 -7.17
CA LEU A 215 -13.51 6.69 -5.84
C LEU A 215 -13.75 8.03 -5.13
N SER A 216 -12.86 9.00 -5.31
CA SER A 216 -13.01 10.33 -4.72
C SER A 216 -14.23 11.07 -5.27
N GLU A 217 -14.53 10.92 -6.55
CA GLU A 217 -15.76 11.50 -7.18
C GLU A 217 -17.02 10.79 -6.67
N ARG A 218 -17.00 9.44 -6.65
CA ARG A 218 -18.16 8.64 -6.17
C ARG A 218 -18.47 8.86 -4.69
N LEU A 219 -17.48 9.26 -3.89
CA LEU A 219 -17.62 9.51 -2.46
C LEU A 219 -17.80 10.98 -2.09
N LYS A 220 -17.93 11.86 -3.09
CA LYS A 220 -18.11 13.29 -2.86
C LYS A 220 -19.36 13.57 -2.01
N GLY A 221 -19.21 14.40 -0.99
CA GLY A 221 -20.28 14.74 -0.06
C GLY A 221 -20.63 13.68 0.99
N THR A 222 -19.97 12.52 1.00
CA THR A 222 -20.25 11.45 1.97
C THR A 222 -19.42 11.55 3.26
N GLY A 223 -18.43 12.45 3.29
CA GLY A 223 -17.47 12.54 4.40
C GLY A 223 -16.39 11.44 4.39
N VAL A 224 -16.31 10.65 3.30
CA VAL A 224 -15.24 9.66 3.10
C VAL A 224 -14.22 10.21 2.12
N THR A 225 -12.96 10.25 2.49
CA THR A 225 -11.86 10.65 1.59
C THR A 225 -11.06 9.44 1.12
N ALA A 226 -10.53 9.51 -0.11
CA ALA A 226 -9.70 8.46 -0.69
C ALA A 226 -8.44 9.08 -1.29
N ASN A 227 -7.26 8.61 -0.86
CA ASN A 227 -5.98 9.10 -1.36
C ASN A 227 -5.01 7.95 -1.62
N ALA A 228 -4.13 8.14 -2.60
CA ALA A 228 -3.06 7.22 -2.93
C ALA A 228 -1.70 7.78 -2.50
N LEU A 229 -0.73 6.89 -2.27
CA LEU A 229 0.61 7.31 -1.89
C LEU A 229 1.72 6.46 -2.52
N HIS A 230 2.92 7.06 -2.61
CA HIS A 230 4.18 6.34 -2.73
C HIS A 230 4.85 6.30 -1.35
N PRO A 231 5.22 5.11 -0.87
CA PRO A 231 5.80 4.98 0.47
C PRO A 231 7.29 5.32 0.53
N GLY A 232 7.90 5.69 -0.61
CA GLY A 232 9.34 5.73 -0.78
C GLY A 232 9.91 4.40 -1.26
N VAL A 233 11.22 4.34 -1.44
CA VAL A 233 11.90 3.10 -1.84
C VAL A 233 12.37 2.40 -0.57
N ALA A 234 11.54 1.51 -0.05
CA ALA A 234 11.90 0.70 1.11
C ALA A 234 12.69 -0.54 0.68
N ALA A 235 13.63 -0.96 1.51
CA ALA A 235 14.26 -2.26 1.42
C ALA A 235 13.19 -3.33 1.75
N THR A 236 12.35 -3.63 0.76
CA THR A 236 11.37 -4.71 0.86
C THR A 236 12.05 -6.03 0.50
N ASN A 237 11.42 -7.15 0.81
CA ASN A 237 11.89 -8.52 0.55
C ASN A 237 12.16 -8.85 -0.95
N LEU A 238 12.52 -7.86 -1.76
CA LEU A 238 12.81 -8.01 -3.19
C LEU A 238 13.94 -9.01 -3.47
N PHE A 239 14.88 -9.16 -2.52
CA PHE A 239 16.08 -10.00 -2.68
C PHE A 239 15.98 -11.34 -1.96
N ARG A 240 14.80 -11.70 -1.47
CA ARG A 240 14.53 -12.93 -0.72
C ARG A 240 14.89 -14.21 -1.52
N ASN A 241 14.91 -14.11 -2.84
CA ASN A 241 15.15 -15.23 -3.74
C ASN A 241 16.61 -15.40 -4.17
N ILE A 242 17.57 -14.64 -3.61
CA ILE A 242 19.00 -14.85 -3.87
C ILE A 242 19.44 -16.14 -3.15
N PRO A 243 19.89 -17.19 -3.89
CA PRO A 243 20.19 -18.50 -3.29
C PRO A 243 21.38 -18.47 -2.33
N ASN A 244 22.38 -17.62 -2.61
CA ASN A 244 23.58 -17.52 -1.80
C ASN A 244 23.35 -16.61 -0.57
N THR A 245 23.37 -17.20 0.61
CA THR A 245 23.09 -16.53 1.89
C THR A 245 24.05 -15.37 2.17
N PHE A 246 25.34 -15.51 1.86
CA PHE A 246 26.33 -14.46 2.07
C PHE A 246 26.13 -13.28 1.11
N ILE A 247 25.92 -13.58 -0.18
CA ILE A 247 25.62 -12.54 -1.19
C ILE A 247 24.32 -11.84 -0.83
N ARG A 248 23.29 -12.59 -0.44
CA ARG A 248 22.02 -12.02 0.01
C ARG A 248 22.20 -11.08 1.19
N GLN A 249 22.92 -11.47 2.24
CA GLN A 249 23.18 -10.62 3.41
C GLN A 249 23.97 -9.35 3.04
N LEU A 250 24.96 -9.48 2.19
CA LEU A 250 25.73 -8.33 1.71
C LEU A 250 24.86 -7.36 0.90
N VAL A 251 24.05 -7.88 -0.03
CA VAL A 251 23.11 -7.10 -0.82
C VAL A 251 22.04 -6.47 0.07
N GLU A 252 21.45 -7.21 1.00
CA GLU A 252 20.47 -6.69 1.96
C GLU A 252 21.08 -5.60 2.85
N SER A 253 22.33 -5.73 3.26
CA SER A 253 23.03 -4.72 4.07
C SER A 253 23.29 -3.43 3.27
N ILE A 254 23.81 -3.55 2.04
CA ILE A 254 24.08 -2.40 1.16
C ILE A 254 22.77 -1.70 0.79
N LEU A 255 21.75 -2.45 0.42
CA LEU A 255 20.47 -1.90 0.01
C LEU A 255 19.66 -1.39 1.22
N GLY A 256 19.76 -2.07 2.37
CA GLY A 256 19.21 -1.58 3.63
C GLY A 256 19.81 -0.24 4.06
N PHE A 257 21.09 -0.03 3.74
CA PHE A 257 21.73 1.28 3.92
C PHE A 257 21.22 2.30 2.90
N MET A 258 20.99 1.92 1.64
CA MET A 258 20.57 2.84 0.57
C MET A 258 19.07 3.18 0.60
N PHE A 259 18.22 2.26 1.06
CA PHE A 259 16.76 2.43 1.06
C PHE A 259 16.22 2.95 2.39
N GLN A 260 14.98 3.41 2.38
CA GLN A 260 14.26 3.82 3.57
C GLN A 260 13.96 2.61 4.46
N THR A 261 14.01 2.81 5.76
CA THR A 261 13.52 1.81 6.73
C THR A 261 12.02 1.61 6.59
N PRO A 262 11.45 0.46 6.99
CA PRO A 262 10.00 0.27 7.02
C PRO A 262 9.25 1.35 7.79
N TRP A 263 9.84 1.85 8.88
CA TRP A 263 9.28 2.94 9.67
C TRP A 263 9.23 4.25 8.86
N GLU A 264 10.32 4.64 8.19
CA GLU A 264 10.34 5.84 7.34
C GLU A 264 9.34 5.72 6.19
N ALA A 265 9.26 4.57 5.55
CA ALA A 265 8.34 4.32 4.45
C ALA A 265 6.86 4.26 4.89
N SER A 266 6.57 3.98 6.15
CA SER A 266 5.19 3.99 6.68
C SER A 266 4.65 5.40 6.96
N GLN A 267 5.52 6.42 7.03
CA GLN A 267 5.14 7.76 7.51
C GLN A 267 4.06 8.44 6.65
N THR A 268 4.10 8.27 5.33
CA THR A 268 3.06 8.84 4.46
C THR A 268 1.72 8.13 4.63
N SER A 269 1.71 6.81 4.88
CA SER A 269 0.48 6.06 5.20
C SER A 269 -0.13 6.54 6.52
N ILE A 270 0.71 6.72 7.54
CA ILE A 270 0.30 7.23 8.85
C ILE A 270 -0.23 8.67 8.71
N TYR A 271 0.49 9.55 7.99
CA TYR A 271 0.07 10.93 7.75
C TYR A 271 -1.32 11.01 7.12
N LEU A 272 -1.59 10.22 6.07
CA LEU A 272 -2.90 10.19 5.42
C LEU A 272 -3.98 9.60 6.33
N ALA A 273 -3.62 8.66 7.21
CA ALA A 273 -4.56 8.05 8.14
C ALA A 273 -5.00 9.01 9.25
N VAL A 274 -4.10 9.86 9.77
CA VAL A 274 -4.34 10.56 11.04
C VAL A 274 -4.27 12.09 10.95
N SER A 275 -3.54 12.68 9.97
CA SER A 275 -3.31 14.13 9.97
C SER A 275 -4.60 14.91 9.73
N PRO A 276 -4.89 15.95 10.53
CA PRO A 276 -5.99 16.87 10.27
C PRO A 276 -5.78 17.72 9.01
N GLU A 277 -4.54 17.93 8.58
CA GLU A 277 -4.20 18.71 7.38
C GLU A 277 -4.79 18.14 6.09
N VAL A 278 -5.07 16.84 6.08
CA VAL A 278 -5.62 16.11 4.92
C VAL A 278 -7.01 15.54 5.19
N ALA A 279 -7.70 16.03 6.21
CA ALA A 279 -9.01 15.50 6.61
C ALA A 279 -10.04 15.57 5.49
N GLU A 280 -10.02 16.63 4.67
CA GLU A 280 -10.95 16.87 3.57
C GLU A 280 -10.32 16.66 2.18
N VAL A 281 -9.03 16.27 2.14
CA VAL A 281 -8.33 16.06 0.87
C VAL A 281 -8.68 14.68 0.32
N SER A 282 -9.15 14.65 -0.93
CA SER A 282 -9.54 13.41 -1.60
C SER A 282 -9.07 13.40 -3.07
N GLY A 283 -8.85 12.21 -3.64
CA GLY A 283 -8.42 12.02 -5.02
C GLY A 283 -6.97 12.43 -5.30
N LYS A 284 -6.13 12.55 -4.28
CA LYS A 284 -4.78 13.06 -4.42
C LYS A 284 -3.73 11.96 -4.22
N TYR A 285 -2.54 12.25 -4.77
CA TYR A 285 -1.36 11.40 -4.63
C TYR A 285 -0.33 12.06 -3.72
N PHE A 286 0.27 11.27 -2.84
CA PHE A 286 1.21 11.75 -1.81
C PHE A 286 2.54 11.00 -1.85
N SER A 287 3.61 11.69 -1.49
CA SER A 287 4.92 11.13 -1.17
C SER A 287 5.58 12.03 -0.13
N ASP A 288 6.33 11.45 0.79
CA ASP A 288 7.06 12.16 1.84
C ASP A 288 6.14 13.10 2.66
N CYS A 289 4.95 12.60 3.05
CA CYS A 289 3.92 13.34 3.77
C CYS A 289 3.49 14.65 3.08
N ARG A 290 3.62 14.75 1.75
CA ARG A 290 3.25 15.91 0.95
C ARG A 290 2.46 15.49 -0.28
N GLN A 291 1.51 16.32 -0.68
CA GLN A 291 0.84 16.12 -1.97
C GLN A 291 1.86 16.30 -3.11
N LYS A 292 1.82 15.38 -4.07
CA LYS A 292 2.66 15.37 -5.27
C LYS A 292 1.79 15.18 -6.51
N GLU A 293 2.32 15.57 -7.65
CA GLU A 293 1.66 15.28 -8.92
C GLU A 293 1.85 13.80 -9.29
N ALA A 294 0.75 13.13 -9.54
CA ALA A 294 0.74 11.81 -10.17
C ALA A 294 1.01 11.93 -11.68
N SER A 295 1.21 10.81 -12.39
CA SER A 295 1.35 10.82 -13.84
C SER A 295 0.10 11.41 -14.52
N LYS A 296 0.25 11.96 -15.74
CA LYS A 296 -0.88 12.50 -16.51
C LYS A 296 -2.00 11.47 -16.68
N LEU A 297 -1.65 10.20 -16.94
CA LEU A 297 -2.64 9.11 -17.03
C LEU A 297 -3.41 8.93 -15.74
N SER A 298 -2.74 9.03 -14.58
CA SER A 298 -3.39 8.90 -13.27
C SER A 298 -4.41 10.01 -12.94
N GLN A 299 -4.41 11.09 -13.71
CA GLN A 299 -5.29 12.25 -13.54
C GLN A 299 -6.42 12.30 -14.58
N ASN A 300 -6.54 11.28 -15.43
CA ASN A 300 -7.53 11.19 -16.47
C ASN A 300 -8.84 10.58 -15.94
N TYR A 301 -9.86 11.40 -15.74
CA TYR A 301 -11.16 11.01 -15.19
C TYR A 301 -11.92 10.02 -16.09
N GLU A 302 -11.91 10.22 -17.40
CA GLU A 302 -12.58 9.31 -18.33
C GLU A 302 -11.94 7.93 -18.31
N LEU A 303 -10.60 7.89 -18.23
CA LEU A 303 -9.86 6.65 -18.11
C LEU A 303 -10.15 5.95 -16.77
N ALA A 304 -10.21 6.71 -15.68
CA ALA A 304 -10.54 6.20 -14.36
C ALA A 304 -11.93 5.59 -14.29
N LYS A 305 -12.92 6.29 -14.86
CA LYS A 305 -14.31 5.83 -14.96
C LYS A 305 -14.44 4.55 -15.79
N LYS A 306 -13.77 4.50 -16.95
CA LYS A 306 -13.79 3.30 -17.79
C LYS A 306 -13.11 2.11 -17.11
N LEU A 307 -11.95 2.34 -16.48
CA LEU A 307 -11.26 1.30 -15.71
C LEU A 307 -12.13 0.79 -14.55
N TRP A 308 -12.86 1.66 -13.87
CA TRP A 308 -13.79 1.29 -12.81
C TRP A 308 -14.83 0.29 -13.28
N ILE A 309 -15.52 0.62 -14.39
CA ILE A 309 -16.57 -0.24 -14.97
C ILE A 309 -16.02 -1.63 -15.35
N GLU A 310 -14.86 -1.68 -15.99
CA GLU A 310 -14.22 -2.95 -16.35
C GLU A 310 -13.76 -3.74 -15.12
N SER A 311 -13.31 -3.04 -14.08
CA SER A 311 -12.93 -3.68 -12.80
C SER A 311 -14.14 -4.31 -12.11
N GLU A 312 -15.30 -3.65 -12.10
CA GLU A 312 -16.55 -4.22 -11.56
C GLU A 312 -16.93 -5.54 -12.25
N LYS A 313 -16.77 -5.60 -13.58
CA LYS A 313 -17.02 -6.83 -14.36
C LYS A 313 -16.06 -7.95 -13.96
N LEU A 314 -14.76 -7.65 -13.88
CA LEU A 314 -13.71 -8.62 -13.57
C LEU A 314 -13.84 -9.18 -12.14
N VAL A 315 -14.19 -8.34 -11.16
CA VAL A 315 -14.39 -8.80 -9.78
C VAL A 315 -15.83 -9.26 -9.49
N LYS A 316 -16.73 -9.21 -10.49
CA LYS A 316 -18.15 -9.60 -10.35
C LYS A 316 -18.83 -8.90 -9.17
N TYR A 317 -18.71 -7.59 -9.13
CA TYR A 317 -19.29 -6.74 -8.08
C TYR A 317 -19.68 -5.39 -8.66
N SER A 318 -20.90 -4.95 -8.43
CA SER A 318 -21.37 -3.61 -8.81
C SER A 318 -21.36 -2.70 -7.59
N PHE A 319 -20.72 -1.57 -7.71
CA PHE A 319 -20.71 -0.55 -6.65
C PHE A 319 -22.12 0.05 -6.54
N PRO A 320 -22.71 0.10 -5.34
CA PRO A 320 -24.05 0.67 -5.20
C PRO A 320 -24.04 2.16 -5.60
N GLU A 321 -24.87 2.52 -6.55
CA GLU A 321 -25.17 3.91 -6.87
C GLU A 321 -25.86 4.56 -5.66
N ASN A 322 -25.54 5.82 -5.37
CA ASN A 322 -26.09 6.57 -4.23
C ASN A 322 -27.56 6.92 -4.43
#